data_2d5296bcff2d50ae640f07581af0941d
#
_entry.id   2d5296bcff2d50ae640f07581af0941d
#
_cell.length_a   1.000
_cell.length_b   1.000
_cell.length_c   1.000
_cell.angle_alpha   90.00
_cell.angle_beta   90.00
_cell.angle_gamma   90.00
#
_symmetry.space_group_name_H-M   'P 1'
#
loop_
_entity.id
_entity.type
_entity.pdbx_description
1 polymer ?
#
loop_
_entity_poly.entity_id
_entity_poly.type
_entity_poly.pdbx_seq_one_letter_code
_entity_poly.pdbx_strand_id
1 'polypeptide(L)'
;GVLLHGPPGTGKTLLAKAVANESNSHFISISGPEIMSKFYGESEARLREIFKEAKEKAPSIMFVDEIDSIAPKREEVTGEVERRVVSQLLSLMDGLEARGKVIVMAATNRPNALDQALRRPGRFDREIEIKVPDKRGRLEILQIHTHNMPLDTDVDQDKIAAITHGFVGADLEYLCKEAAMKCLRRLLPELNLEDEKLAPDVLNRLIITMNDFENAIKD
;
A
#
# COMPACT_ATOMS: atom_id res chain seq x y z
N GLY A 1 -0.69 17.11 9.79
CA GLY A 1 -0.37 15.80 9.19
C GLY A 1 -1.51 14.80 9.27
N VAL A 2 -1.43 13.73 8.47
CA VAL A 2 -2.47 12.69 8.38
C VAL A 2 -1.84 11.32 8.65
N LEU A 3 -2.39 10.58 9.62
CA LEU A 3 -2.02 9.20 9.91
C LEU A 3 -3.08 8.24 9.33
N LEU A 4 -2.66 7.40 8.40
CA LEU A 4 -3.47 6.30 7.87
C LEU A 4 -3.16 5.04 8.68
N HIS A 5 -4.17 4.39 9.23
CA HIS A 5 -3.95 3.14 9.97
C HIS A 5 -5.00 2.09 9.63
N GLY A 6 -4.67 0.83 9.88
CA GLY A 6 -5.55 -0.30 9.61
C GLY A 6 -4.79 -1.54 9.20
N PRO A 7 -5.48 -2.66 8.92
CA PRO A 7 -4.85 -3.91 8.55
C PRO A 7 -3.92 -3.79 7.34
N PRO A 8 -2.89 -4.64 7.23
CA PRO A 8 -2.04 -4.68 6.04
C PRO A 8 -2.88 -5.00 4.79
N GLY A 9 -2.41 -4.59 3.62
CA GLY A 9 -3.08 -4.88 2.34
C GLY A 9 -4.36 -4.10 2.05
N THR A 10 -4.75 -3.13 2.90
CA THR A 10 -5.97 -2.32 2.71
C THR A 10 -5.79 -1.10 1.79
N GLY A 11 -4.61 -0.91 1.20
CA GLY A 11 -4.37 0.13 0.20
C GLY A 11 -3.94 1.50 0.74
N LYS A 12 -3.42 1.59 1.98
CA LYS A 12 -2.97 2.86 2.60
C LYS A 12 -1.96 3.61 1.73
N THR A 13 -0.94 2.94 1.23
CA THR A 13 0.09 3.51 0.35
C THR A 13 -0.49 3.93 -1.00
N LEU A 14 -1.42 3.14 -1.54
CA LEU A 14 -2.11 3.43 -2.80
C LEU A 14 -2.95 4.71 -2.67
N LEU A 15 -3.69 4.85 -1.56
CA LEU A 15 -4.49 6.03 -1.27
C LEU A 15 -3.63 7.29 -1.22
N ALA A 16 -2.48 7.24 -0.54
CA ALA A 16 -1.57 8.39 -0.47
C ALA A 16 -1.04 8.81 -1.85
N LYS A 17 -0.69 7.84 -2.70
CA LYS A 17 -0.30 8.09 -4.09
C LYS A 17 -1.43 8.72 -4.92
N ALA A 18 -2.64 8.22 -4.78
CA ALA A 18 -3.82 8.74 -5.47
C ALA A 18 -4.10 10.20 -5.08
N VAL A 19 -4.06 10.52 -3.78
CA VAL A 19 -4.24 11.89 -3.27
C VAL A 19 -3.17 12.84 -3.83
N ALA A 20 -1.92 12.40 -3.89
CA ALA A 20 -0.85 13.22 -4.45
C ALA A 20 -1.04 13.50 -5.95
N ASN A 21 -1.47 12.50 -6.69
CA ASN A 21 -1.73 12.62 -8.13
C ASN A 21 -2.91 13.57 -8.39
N GLU A 22 -4.03 13.39 -7.69
CA GLU A 22 -5.22 14.25 -7.81
C GLU A 22 -4.95 15.70 -7.40
N SER A 23 -4.06 15.93 -6.44
CA SER A 23 -3.70 17.27 -5.97
C SER A 23 -2.57 17.92 -6.77
N ASN A 24 -2.05 17.29 -7.82
CA ASN A 24 -0.88 17.72 -8.57
C ASN A 24 0.32 18.07 -7.67
N SER A 25 0.49 17.34 -6.59
CA SER A 25 1.56 17.53 -5.62
C SER A 25 2.73 16.61 -5.89
N HIS A 26 3.95 17.10 -5.64
CA HIS A 26 5.13 16.25 -5.68
C HIS A 26 5.05 15.18 -4.59
N PHE A 27 5.19 13.90 -4.98
CA PHE A 27 5.06 12.77 -4.05
C PHE A 27 6.42 12.20 -3.68
N ILE A 28 6.73 12.20 -2.37
CA ILE A 28 7.95 11.60 -1.83
C ILE A 28 7.51 10.46 -0.92
N SER A 29 7.88 9.23 -1.27
CA SER A 29 7.58 8.04 -0.47
C SER A 29 8.83 7.53 0.23
N ILE A 30 8.69 7.21 1.51
CA ILE A 30 9.76 6.74 2.39
C ILE A 30 9.23 5.51 3.12
N SER A 31 10.06 4.47 3.17
CA SER A 31 9.80 3.32 4.04
C SER A 31 10.53 3.51 5.37
N GLY A 32 9.83 3.30 6.48
CA GLY A 32 10.41 3.42 7.81
C GLY A 32 11.65 2.52 8.01
N PRO A 33 11.59 1.23 7.72
CA PRO A 33 12.76 0.34 7.79
C PRO A 33 13.95 0.81 6.93
N GLU A 34 13.69 1.43 5.77
CA GLU A 34 14.76 1.95 4.91
C GLU A 34 15.55 3.07 5.58
N ILE A 35 14.90 3.90 6.37
CA ILE A 35 15.57 4.95 7.15
C ILE A 35 16.41 4.33 8.26
N MET A 36 15.87 3.33 8.96
CA MET A 36 16.51 2.71 10.11
C MET A 36 17.67 1.75 9.75
N SER A 37 17.72 1.28 8.51
CA SER A 37 18.72 0.30 8.05
C SER A 37 20.10 0.87 7.77
N LYS A 38 20.28 2.19 7.80
CA LYS A 38 21.54 2.86 7.47
C LYS A 38 22.36 3.19 8.72
N PHE A 39 23.70 3.23 8.53
CA PHE A 39 24.72 3.42 9.56
C PHE A 39 24.48 4.64 10.47
N TYR A 40 25.15 4.63 11.63
CA TYR A 40 25.09 5.66 12.66
C TYR A 40 25.20 7.10 12.09
N GLY A 41 24.21 7.95 12.35
CA GLY A 41 24.20 9.37 11.92
C GLY A 41 23.66 9.62 10.52
N GLU A 42 23.52 8.61 9.67
CA GLU A 42 22.97 8.77 8.31
C GLU A 42 21.44 8.91 8.32
N SER A 43 20.76 8.27 9.28
CA SER A 43 19.31 8.29 9.38
C SER A 43 18.74 9.69 9.61
N GLU A 44 19.34 10.44 10.53
CA GLU A 44 18.93 11.85 10.80
C GLU A 44 19.30 12.77 9.62
N ALA A 45 20.44 12.57 8.98
CA ALA A 45 20.84 13.33 7.80
C ALA A 45 19.88 13.07 6.63
N ARG A 46 19.51 11.81 6.40
CA ARG A 46 18.56 11.42 5.37
C ARG A 46 17.17 12.01 5.59
N LEU A 47 16.66 11.99 6.83
CA LEU A 47 15.41 12.67 7.15
C LEU A 47 15.47 14.16 6.82
N ARG A 48 16.55 14.85 7.21
CA ARG A 48 16.71 16.28 6.88
C ARG A 48 16.71 16.55 5.39
N GLU A 49 17.39 15.73 4.60
CA GLU A 49 17.42 15.84 3.13
C GLU A 49 16.01 15.71 2.54
N ILE A 50 15.25 14.70 2.97
CA ILE A 50 13.91 14.44 2.47
C ILE A 50 12.96 15.60 2.82
N PHE A 51 13.00 16.11 4.05
CA PHE A 51 12.20 17.27 4.45
C PHE A 51 12.62 18.54 3.70
N LYS A 52 13.90 18.69 3.38
CA LYS A 52 14.41 19.78 2.55
C LYS A 52 13.89 19.65 1.12
N GLU A 53 13.99 18.47 0.51
CA GLU A 53 13.44 18.19 -0.83
C GLU A 53 11.94 18.48 -0.89
N ALA A 54 11.18 18.05 0.12
CA ALA A 54 9.74 18.30 0.19
C ALA A 54 9.40 19.80 0.21
N LYS A 55 10.22 20.60 0.91
CA LYS A 55 10.06 22.07 0.94
C LYS A 55 10.43 22.74 -0.39
N GLU A 56 11.48 22.28 -1.03
CA GLU A 56 11.97 22.83 -2.31
C GLU A 56 11.00 22.53 -3.46
N LYS A 57 10.37 21.37 -3.41
CA LYS A 57 9.41 20.91 -4.44
C LYS A 57 7.94 21.11 -4.04
N ALA A 58 7.67 22.04 -3.14
CA ALA A 58 6.30 22.34 -2.72
C ALA A 58 5.45 22.92 -3.90
N PRO A 59 4.15 22.55 -4.05
CA PRO A 59 3.36 21.72 -3.13
C PRO A 59 3.76 20.23 -3.18
N SER A 60 3.96 19.63 -2.01
CA SER A 60 4.42 18.24 -1.91
C SER A 60 3.68 17.46 -0.82
N ILE A 61 3.55 16.16 -1.06
CA ILE A 61 3.07 15.19 -0.08
C ILE A 61 4.24 14.25 0.23
N MET A 62 4.65 14.25 1.48
CA MET A 62 5.61 13.30 2.00
C MET A 62 4.86 12.15 2.67
N PHE A 63 5.06 10.94 2.19
CA PHE A 63 4.43 9.74 2.72
C PHE A 63 5.48 8.85 3.41
N VAL A 64 5.24 8.54 4.68
CA VAL A 64 6.08 7.66 5.49
C VAL A 64 5.33 6.37 5.73
N ASP A 65 5.74 5.30 5.07
CA ASP A 65 5.17 3.98 5.29
C ASP A 65 5.84 3.28 6.48
N GLU A 66 5.09 2.45 7.21
CA GLU A 66 5.57 1.74 8.40
C GLU A 66 6.24 2.67 9.42
N ILE A 67 5.57 3.78 9.73
CA ILE A 67 6.11 4.81 10.63
C ILE A 67 6.40 4.28 12.03
N ASP A 68 5.75 3.23 12.46
CA ASP A 68 6.00 2.55 13.73
C ASP A 68 7.39 1.93 13.82
N SER A 69 8.06 1.66 12.70
CA SER A 69 9.47 1.23 12.68
C SER A 69 10.45 2.37 13.00
N ILE A 70 10.09 3.62 12.68
CA ILE A 70 10.93 4.80 12.96
C ILE A 70 10.64 5.35 14.36
N ALA A 71 9.38 5.35 14.75
CA ALA A 71 8.90 6.02 15.94
C ALA A 71 8.03 5.09 16.82
N PRO A 72 8.58 3.98 17.32
CA PRO A 72 7.89 3.14 18.28
C PRO A 72 7.69 3.84 19.61
N LYS A 73 6.81 3.33 20.47
CA LYS A 73 6.61 3.85 21.83
C LYS A 73 7.93 3.91 22.58
N ARG A 74 8.12 4.95 23.38
CA ARG A 74 9.35 5.17 24.15
C ARG A 74 9.69 4.02 25.10
N GLU A 75 8.70 3.29 25.57
CA GLU A 75 8.84 2.12 26.45
C GLU A 75 9.44 0.92 25.71
N GLU A 76 9.25 0.84 24.40
CA GLU A 76 9.76 -0.22 23.53
C GLU A 76 11.13 0.12 22.93
N VAL A 77 11.57 1.38 23.06
CA VAL A 77 12.83 1.88 22.49
C VAL A 77 13.98 1.65 23.47
N THR A 78 14.83 0.70 23.16
CA THR A 78 16.06 0.41 23.94
C THR A 78 17.30 1.13 23.36
N GLY A 79 17.25 1.56 22.09
CA GLY A 79 18.37 2.16 21.38
C GLY A 79 18.43 3.69 21.48
N GLU A 80 19.64 4.25 21.66
CA GLU A 80 19.87 5.71 21.65
C GLU A 80 19.65 6.31 20.25
N VAL A 81 19.96 5.56 19.20
CA VAL A 81 19.78 5.95 17.80
C VAL A 81 18.32 6.17 17.46
N GLU A 82 17.46 5.21 17.82
CA GLU A 82 16.03 5.29 17.59
C GLU A 82 15.43 6.54 18.27
N ARG A 83 15.82 6.82 19.50
CA ARG A 83 15.38 8.03 20.23
C ARG A 83 15.77 9.32 19.53
N ARG A 84 16.96 9.37 18.92
CA ARG A 84 17.44 10.54 18.17
C ARG A 84 16.65 10.72 16.89
N VAL A 85 16.40 9.64 16.14
CA VAL A 85 15.62 9.66 14.91
C VAL A 85 14.19 10.14 15.16
N VAL A 86 13.53 9.63 16.22
CA VAL A 86 12.20 10.12 16.65
C VAL A 86 12.24 11.60 16.98
N SER A 87 13.22 12.04 17.78
CA SER A 87 13.35 13.46 18.16
C SER A 87 13.61 14.35 16.95
N GLN A 88 14.40 13.89 15.99
CA GLN A 88 14.66 14.60 14.74
C GLN A 88 13.39 14.70 13.89
N LEU A 89 12.62 13.61 13.75
CA LEU A 89 11.36 13.60 13.01
C LEU A 89 10.36 14.60 13.62
N LEU A 90 10.20 14.58 14.94
CA LEU A 90 9.32 15.52 15.65
C LEU A 90 9.73 16.98 15.40
N SER A 91 11.02 17.29 15.51
CA SER A 91 11.56 18.64 15.26
C SER A 91 11.35 19.09 13.82
N LEU A 92 11.50 18.18 12.85
CA LEU A 92 11.29 18.47 11.44
C LEU A 92 9.82 18.73 11.12
N MET A 93 8.91 17.95 11.73
CA MET A 93 7.45 18.18 11.60
C MET A 93 7.04 19.52 12.17
N ASP A 94 7.48 19.87 13.39
CA ASP A 94 7.20 21.16 14.01
C ASP A 94 7.73 22.32 13.15
N GLY A 95 8.82 22.12 12.41
CA GLY A 95 9.40 23.10 11.50
C GLY A 95 8.67 23.24 10.14
N LEU A 96 7.63 22.44 9.87
CA LEU A 96 6.82 22.55 8.64
C LEU A 96 5.68 23.56 8.77
N GLU A 97 5.13 23.77 9.96
CA GLU A 97 3.93 24.61 10.20
C GLU A 97 4.08 26.05 9.72
N ALA A 98 5.29 26.59 9.66
CA ALA A 98 5.51 27.99 9.37
C ALA A 98 5.43 28.39 7.89
N ARG A 99 5.41 27.45 6.90
CA ARG A 99 5.51 27.80 5.46
C ARG A 99 4.80 26.86 4.47
N GLY A 100 3.93 26.11 4.87
CA GLY A 100 2.74 25.41 4.50
C GLY A 100 2.35 25.08 3.06
N LYS A 101 3.13 24.37 2.28
CA LYS A 101 2.62 23.59 1.13
C LYS A 101 3.18 22.17 1.15
N VAL A 102 3.58 21.68 2.32
CA VAL A 102 4.06 20.31 2.53
C VAL A 102 3.09 19.62 3.48
N ILE A 103 2.50 18.53 3.02
CA ILE A 103 1.65 17.66 3.84
C ILE A 103 2.42 16.40 4.16
N VAL A 104 2.48 16.05 5.45
CA VAL A 104 3.03 14.78 5.88
C VAL A 104 1.90 13.79 6.06
N MET A 105 1.96 12.68 5.32
CA MET A 105 1.10 11.53 5.52
C MET A 105 1.94 10.37 6.03
N ALA A 106 1.41 9.60 6.96
CA ALA A 106 2.08 8.39 7.43
C ALA A 106 1.11 7.20 7.42
N ALA A 107 1.66 6.00 7.30
CA ALA A 107 0.89 4.78 7.42
C ALA A 107 1.47 3.84 8.47
N THR A 108 0.60 3.13 9.18
CA THR A 108 0.96 2.06 10.10
C THR A 108 -0.10 0.98 10.15
N ASN A 109 0.33 -0.26 10.32
CA ASN A 109 -0.57 -1.37 10.64
C ASN A 109 -0.77 -1.51 12.16
N ARG A 110 0.03 -0.80 12.98
CA ARG A 110 0.09 -0.92 14.43
C ARG A 110 -0.03 0.44 15.12
N PRO A 111 -1.20 1.13 15.05
CA PRO A 111 -1.35 2.48 15.59
C PRO A 111 -1.04 2.56 17.09
N ASN A 112 -1.23 1.46 17.81
CA ASN A 112 -0.93 1.38 19.24
C ASN A 112 0.57 1.25 19.56
N ALA A 113 1.42 0.93 18.60
CA ALA A 113 2.87 0.86 18.78
C ALA A 113 3.57 2.22 18.55
N LEU A 114 2.84 3.21 18.03
CA LEU A 114 3.40 4.53 17.70
C LEU A 114 3.58 5.42 18.93
N ASP A 115 4.67 6.21 18.96
CA ASP A 115 4.91 7.22 20.01
C ASP A 115 3.78 8.25 20.02
N GLN A 116 3.17 8.43 21.20
CA GLN A 116 2.06 9.37 21.41
C GLN A 116 2.42 10.82 21.07
N ALA A 117 3.70 11.19 21.12
CA ALA A 117 4.14 12.53 20.76
C ALA A 117 3.87 12.89 19.31
N LEU A 118 3.83 11.88 18.40
CA LEU A 118 3.46 12.08 17.00
C LEU A 118 1.97 12.36 16.78
N ARG A 119 1.11 11.91 17.70
CA ARG A 119 -0.35 12.02 17.61
C ARG A 119 -0.88 13.30 18.27
N ARG A 120 0.00 14.27 18.50
CA ARG A 120 -0.38 15.57 19.09
C ARG A 120 -0.76 16.58 18.00
N PRO A 121 -1.61 17.57 18.30
CA PRO A 121 -1.91 18.68 17.41
C PRO A 121 -0.64 19.33 16.84
N GLY A 122 -0.68 19.70 15.56
CA GLY A 122 0.48 20.21 14.82
C GLY A 122 1.35 19.14 14.16
N ARG A 123 1.10 17.84 14.41
CA ARG A 123 1.82 16.71 13.81
C ARG A 123 0.83 15.83 13.06
N PHE A 124 0.54 14.60 13.53
CA PHE A 124 -0.55 13.78 13.00
C PHE A 124 -1.83 14.05 13.78
N ASP A 125 -2.45 15.16 13.48
CA ASP A 125 -3.68 15.64 14.11
C ASP A 125 -4.95 15.03 13.50
N ARG A 126 -4.81 14.35 12.36
CA ARG A 126 -5.88 13.60 11.72
C ARG A 126 -5.50 12.15 11.56
N GLU A 127 -6.35 11.27 12.10
CA GLU A 127 -6.21 9.83 11.98
C GLU A 127 -7.37 9.29 11.15
N ILE A 128 -7.04 8.49 10.15
CA ILE A 128 -8.01 7.87 9.26
C ILE A 128 -7.81 6.36 9.30
N GLU A 129 -8.81 5.65 9.79
CA GLU A 129 -8.82 4.20 9.81
C GLU A 129 -9.26 3.67 8.44
N ILE A 130 -8.39 2.87 7.80
CA ILE A 130 -8.71 2.13 6.59
C ILE A 130 -9.09 0.71 7.00
N LYS A 131 -10.39 0.44 6.97
CA LYS A 131 -10.96 -0.84 7.41
C LYS A 131 -10.85 -1.91 6.33
N VAL A 132 -11.08 -3.16 6.75
CA VAL A 132 -11.32 -4.27 5.83
C VAL A 132 -12.57 -3.94 4.99
N PRO A 133 -12.53 -4.12 3.66
CA PRO A 133 -13.66 -3.79 2.81
C PRO A 133 -14.90 -4.67 3.11
N ASP A 134 -16.07 -4.07 3.06
CA ASP A 134 -17.34 -4.78 3.06
C ASP A 134 -17.57 -5.51 1.72
N LYS A 135 -18.70 -6.23 1.57
CA LYS A 135 -19.01 -6.96 0.34
C LYS A 135 -18.97 -6.05 -0.90
N ARG A 136 -19.52 -4.83 -0.78
CA ARG A 136 -19.57 -3.87 -1.88
C ARG A 136 -18.17 -3.38 -2.24
N GLY A 137 -17.37 -3.04 -1.25
CA GLY A 137 -15.97 -2.64 -1.45
C GLY A 137 -15.14 -3.75 -2.11
N ARG A 138 -15.34 -5.02 -1.71
CA ARG A 138 -14.67 -6.16 -2.36
C ARG A 138 -15.10 -6.31 -3.82
N LEU A 139 -16.37 -6.12 -4.13
CA LEU A 139 -16.86 -6.15 -5.50
C LEU A 139 -16.19 -5.06 -6.35
N GLU A 140 -16.13 -3.83 -5.85
CA GLU A 140 -15.48 -2.71 -6.53
C GLU A 140 -13.97 -2.99 -6.76
N ILE A 141 -13.29 -3.57 -5.77
CA ILE A 141 -11.88 -3.97 -5.88
C ILE A 141 -11.70 -5.07 -6.93
N LEU A 142 -12.55 -6.09 -6.92
CA LEU A 142 -12.53 -7.16 -7.93
C LEU A 142 -12.71 -6.58 -9.34
N GLN A 143 -13.66 -5.69 -9.55
CA GLN A 143 -13.90 -5.03 -10.84
C GLN A 143 -12.66 -4.26 -11.34
N ILE A 144 -11.94 -3.61 -10.43
CA ILE A 144 -10.70 -2.90 -10.78
C ILE A 144 -9.62 -3.89 -11.23
N HIS A 145 -9.38 -4.95 -10.47
CA HIS A 145 -8.32 -5.92 -10.78
C HIS A 145 -8.63 -6.82 -11.96
N THR A 146 -9.92 -7.02 -12.27
CA THR A 146 -10.34 -7.84 -13.43
C THR A 146 -10.62 -7.02 -14.68
N HIS A 147 -10.54 -5.70 -14.64
CA HIS A 147 -10.90 -4.81 -15.76
C HIS A 147 -10.24 -5.17 -17.08
N ASN A 148 -8.98 -5.58 -17.06
CA ASN A 148 -8.20 -5.97 -18.25
C ASN A 148 -8.04 -7.49 -18.39
N MET A 149 -8.79 -8.28 -17.64
CA MET A 149 -8.71 -9.73 -17.67
C MET A 149 -9.78 -10.30 -18.63
N PRO A 150 -9.45 -11.28 -19.47
CA PRO A 150 -10.41 -11.95 -20.33
C PRO A 150 -11.28 -12.91 -19.50
N LEU A 151 -12.36 -12.38 -18.94
CA LEU A 151 -13.31 -13.15 -18.14
C LEU A 151 -14.36 -13.81 -19.03
N ASP A 152 -14.75 -15.03 -18.67
CA ASP A 152 -15.92 -15.70 -19.25
C ASP A 152 -17.21 -15.05 -18.69
N THR A 153 -18.30 -15.25 -19.41
CA THR A 153 -19.64 -14.80 -19.03
C THR A 153 -20.20 -15.52 -17.79
N ASP A 154 -19.61 -16.66 -17.41
CA ASP A 154 -19.96 -17.41 -16.20
C ASP A 154 -19.40 -16.80 -14.90
N VAL A 155 -18.46 -15.85 -14.98
CA VAL A 155 -17.80 -15.24 -13.82
C VAL A 155 -18.73 -14.27 -13.12
N ASP A 156 -19.23 -14.69 -11.97
CA ASP A 156 -20.06 -13.90 -11.08
C ASP A 156 -19.19 -13.24 -9.99
N GLN A 157 -18.78 -11.99 -10.24
CA GLN A 157 -17.95 -11.21 -9.30
C GLN A 157 -18.70 -10.90 -7.98
N ASP A 158 -20.04 -10.78 -8.01
CA ASP A 158 -20.84 -10.55 -6.81
C ASP A 158 -20.83 -11.79 -5.90
N LYS A 159 -20.89 -12.99 -6.48
CA LYS A 159 -20.71 -14.27 -5.78
C LYS A 159 -19.31 -14.38 -5.19
N ILE A 160 -18.26 -14.02 -5.96
CA ILE A 160 -16.87 -14.01 -5.46
C ILE A 160 -16.74 -13.04 -4.28
N ALA A 161 -17.26 -11.82 -4.40
CA ALA A 161 -17.27 -10.84 -3.30
C ALA A 161 -18.05 -11.34 -2.07
N ALA A 162 -19.09 -12.15 -2.25
CA ALA A 162 -19.85 -12.71 -1.15
C ALA A 162 -19.08 -13.78 -0.36
N ILE A 163 -18.30 -14.62 -1.03
CA ILE A 163 -17.59 -15.75 -0.39
C ILE A 163 -16.19 -15.36 0.14
N THR A 164 -15.62 -14.24 -0.28
CA THR A 164 -14.30 -13.75 0.15
C THR A 164 -14.37 -12.88 1.42
N HIS A 165 -15.08 -13.38 2.44
CA HIS A 165 -15.20 -12.68 3.72
C HIS A 165 -13.84 -12.44 4.37
N GLY A 166 -13.59 -11.18 4.81
CA GLY A 166 -12.35 -10.80 5.49
C GLY A 166 -11.17 -10.51 4.55
N PHE A 167 -11.28 -10.76 3.25
CA PHE A 167 -10.24 -10.43 2.29
C PHE A 167 -10.04 -8.92 2.20
N VAL A 168 -8.77 -8.51 2.19
CA VAL A 168 -8.36 -7.13 1.92
C VAL A 168 -8.01 -6.94 0.44
N GLY A 169 -7.67 -5.72 0.05
CA GLY A 169 -7.34 -5.41 -1.35
C GLY A 169 -6.22 -6.27 -1.93
N ALA A 170 -5.16 -6.50 -1.14
CA ALA A 170 -4.04 -7.35 -1.56
C ALA A 170 -4.44 -8.81 -1.77
N ASP A 171 -5.36 -9.35 -0.94
CA ASP A 171 -5.84 -10.72 -1.09
C ASP A 171 -6.68 -10.88 -2.36
N LEU A 172 -7.52 -9.88 -2.66
CA LEU A 172 -8.35 -9.89 -3.87
C LEU A 172 -7.50 -9.72 -5.14
N GLU A 173 -6.47 -8.90 -5.09
CA GLU A 173 -5.48 -8.77 -6.18
C GLU A 173 -4.78 -10.11 -6.41
N TYR A 174 -4.32 -10.77 -5.33
CA TYR A 174 -3.70 -12.08 -5.39
C TYR A 174 -4.65 -13.13 -5.95
N LEU A 175 -5.90 -13.15 -5.51
CA LEU A 175 -6.94 -14.04 -6.01
C LEU A 175 -7.13 -13.89 -7.53
N CYS A 176 -7.20 -12.66 -8.04
CA CYS A 176 -7.32 -12.40 -9.47
C CYS A 176 -6.10 -12.94 -10.25
N LYS A 177 -4.89 -12.71 -9.71
CA LYS A 177 -3.64 -13.24 -10.29
C LYS A 177 -3.62 -14.77 -10.29
N GLU A 178 -4.02 -15.40 -9.20
CA GLU A 178 -4.04 -16.86 -9.09
C GLU A 178 -5.09 -17.48 -10.01
N ALA A 179 -6.28 -16.88 -10.15
CA ALA A 179 -7.28 -17.31 -11.11
C ALA A 179 -6.74 -17.27 -12.56
N ALA A 180 -6.01 -16.21 -12.91
CA ALA A 180 -5.32 -16.11 -14.21
C ALA A 180 -4.25 -17.22 -14.38
N MET A 181 -3.49 -17.52 -13.32
CA MET A 181 -2.50 -18.60 -13.35
C MET A 181 -3.15 -19.98 -13.45
N LYS A 182 -4.33 -20.22 -12.84
CA LYS A 182 -5.10 -21.45 -13.00
C LYS A 182 -5.56 -21.63 -14.45
N CYS A 183 -6.06 -20.55 -15.07
CA CYS A 183 -6.41 -20.55 -16.49
C CYS A 183 -5.21 -20.93 -17.37
N LEU A 184 -4.05 -20.33 -17.15
CA LEU A 184 -2.82 -20.66 -17.88
C LEU A 184 -2.41 -22.11 -17.68
N ARG A 185 -2.39 -22.60 -16.44
CA ARG A 185 -2.04 -24.00 -16.12
C ARG A 185 -2.98 -25.00 -16.78
N ARG A 186 -4.26 -24.66 -16.90
CA ARG A 186 -5.26 -25.49 -17.60
C ARG A 186 -4.98 -25.63 -19.08
N LEU A 187 -4.41 -24.60 -19.71
CA LEU A 187 -4.12 -24.56 -21.14
C LEU A 187 -2.70 -25.04 -21.49
N LEU A 188 -1.77 -25.04 -20.50
CA LEU A 188 -0.38 -25.46 -20.72
C LEU A 188 -0.20 -26.81 -21.41
N PRO A 189 -0.98 -27.88 -21.14
CA PRO A 189 -0.85 -29.17 -21.83
C PRO A 189 -1.19 -29.10 -23.33
N GLU A 190 -1.91 -28.08 -23.75
CA GLU A 190 -2.32 -27.88 -25.15
C GLU A 190 -1.37 -26.92 -25.90
N LEU A 191 -0.42 -26.31 -25.16
CA LEU A 191 0.58 -25.39 -25.69
C LEU A 191 1.81 -26.17 -26.17
N ASN A 192 2.12 -26.05 -27.43
CA ASN A 192 3.40 -26.50 -27.95
C ASN A 192 4.48 -25.48 -27.59
N LEU A 193 5.23 -25.73 -26.52
CA LEU A 193 6.25 -24.80 -25.98
C LEU A 193 7.45 -24.62 -26.92
N GLU A 194 7.52 -25.38 -28.03
CA GLU A 194 8.57 -25.27 -29.06
C GLU A 194 8.25 -24.21 -30.12
N ASP A 195 7.00 -23.75 -30.18
CA ASP A 195 6.61 -22.74 -31.16
C ASP A 195 6.94 -21.32 -30.63
N GLU A 196 7.78 -20.58 -31.37
CA GLU A 196 8.16 -19.17 -31.02
C GLU A 196 6.95 -18.21 -30.99
N LYS A 197 5.78 -18.61 -31.49
CA LYS A 197 4.56 -17.78 -31.47
C LYS A 197 3.37 -18.63 -31.03
N LEU A 198 2.68 -18.13 -29.99
CA LEU A 198 1.39 -18.67 -29.60
C LEU A 198 0.41 -18.57 -30.78
N ALA A 199 -0.23 -19.69 -31.17
CA ALA A 199 -1.25 -19.67 -32.21
C ALA A 199 -2.42 -18.75 -31.79
N PRO A 200 -3.00 -17.98 -32.71
CA PRO A 200 -4.13 -17.09 -32.41
C PRO A 200 -5.30 -17.81 -31.74
N ASP A 201 -5.54 -19.06 -32.06
CA ASP A 201 -6.60 -19.89 -31.47
C ASP A 201 -6.37 -20.15 -29.99
N VAL A 202 -5.12 -20.22 -29.54
CA VAL A 202 -4.78 -20.39 -28.12
C VAL A 202 -5.03 -19.11 -27.33
N LEU A 203 -4.71 -17.96 -27.91
CA LEU A 203 -5.00 -16.67 -27.29
C LEU A 203 -6.51 -16.46 -27.09
N ASN A 204 -7.34 -16.89 -28.04
CA ASN A 204 -8.80 -16.83 -27.93
C ASN A 204 -9.37 -17.79 -26.87
N ARG A 205 -8.60 -18.79 -26.43
CA ARG A 205 -8.97 -19.76 -25.38
C ARG A 205 -8.48 -19.37 -23.99
N LEU A 206 -7.65 -18.31 -23.88
CA LEU A 206 -7.22 -17.72 -22.61
C LEU A 206 -8.38 -16.92 -21.99
N ILE A 207 -9.43 -17.63 -21.57
CA ILE A 207 -10.60 -17.07 -20.92
C ILE A 207 -10.69 -17.67 -19.52
N ILE A 208 -10.75 -16.77 -18.52
CA ILE A 208 -10.79 -17.11 -17.11
C ILE A 208 -12.24 -17.40 -16.72
N THR A 209 -12.48 -18.58 -16.19
CA THR A 209 -13.81 -19.08 -15.83
C THR A 209 -14.08 -18.94 -14.33
N MET A 210 -15.34 -19.06 -13.93
CA MET A 210 -15.71 -19.10 -12.50
C MET A 210 -15.00 -20.25 -11.77
N ASN A 211 -14.79 -21.40 -12.41
CA ASN A 211 -14.06 -22.52 -11.84
C ASN A 211 -12.59 -22.21 -11.53
N ASP A 212 -11.94 -21.36 -12.33
CA ASP A 212 -10.57 -20.91 -12.07
C ASP A 212 -10.51 -20.07 -10.78
N PHE A 213 -11.50 -19.19 -10.53
CA PHE A 213 -11.65 -18.46 -9.28
C PHE A 213 -11.97 -19.35 -8.09
N GLU A 214 -12.92 -20.29 -8.24
CA GLU A 214 -13.28 -21.23 -7.16
C GLU A 214 -12.10 -22.13 -6.75
N ASN A 215 -11.24 -22.50 -7.68
CA ASN A 215 -10.02 -23.25 -7.39
C ASN A 215 -8.93 -22.36 -6.76
N ALA A 216 -8.83 -21.10 -7.18
CA ALA A 216 -7.89 -20.14 -6.57
C ALA A 216 -8.24 -19.78 -5.12
N ILE A 217 -9.52 -19.82 -4.74
CA ILE A 217 -9.97 -19.57 -3.35
C ILE A 217 -9.64 -20.74 -2.41
N LYS A 218 -9.46 -21.96 -2.95
CA LYS A 218 -9.21 -23.17 -2.13
C LYS A 218 -7.74 -23.34 -1.75
N ASP A 219 -6.83 -22.68 -2.46
CA ASP A 219 -5.39 -22.69 -2.20
C ASP A 219 -5.03 -21.63 -1.16
#